data_7cb21f188f6ed989ac11ec80a09dde12
#
_entry.id   7cb21f188f6ed989ac11ec80a09dde12
#
_cell.length_a   1.000
_cell.length_b   1.000
_cell.length_c   1.000
_cell.angle_alpha   90.00
_cell.angle_beta   90.00
_cell.angle_gamma   90.00
#
_symmetry.space_group_name_H-M   'P 1'
#
loop_
_entity.id
_entity.type
_entity.pdbx_description
1 polymer ?
#
loop_
_entity_poly.entity_id
_entity_poly.type
_entity_poly.pdbx_seq_one_letter_code
_entity_poly.pdbx_strand_id
1 'polypeptide(L)'
;MQILDNTISRLKKSKPLKGVTLGFCLHITKETSVLLIVAKELGAKVACCGGNPLTTQDDIAAFLASQGIHTYCWAGQSPKEYDWCIQQVLNHKPQILTDDGSDMNVKAHFDKKYNSLKIFGATEETTAGVNRIRAVEKQGKLRYPVISVNDAYTKHMFDNKYGTGQSTIDGLSLIHI
;
A
#
# COMPACT_ATOMS: atom_id res chain seq x y z
N MET A 1 -1.39 -17.33 6.20
CA MET A 1 -0.98 -16.15 7.03
C MET A 1 -1.83 -16.12 8.29
N GLN A 2 -1.39 -16.86 9.33
CA GLN A 2 -2.19 -17.16 10.54
C GLN A 2 -2.83 -15.92 11.21
N ILE A 3 -2.12 -14.79 11.27
CA ILE A 3 -2.66 -13.57 11.90
C ILE A 3 -3.86 -13.03 11.11
N LEU A 4 -3.76 -12.98 9.79
CA LEU A 4 -4.88 -12.52 8.93
C LEU A 4 -6.03 -13.50 8.95
N ASP A 5 -5.76 -14.82 8.97
CA ASP A 5 -6.79 -15.87 9.07
C ASP A 5 -7.55 -15.75 10.40
N ASN A 6 -6.84 -15.52 11.50
CA ASN A 6 -7.45 -15.28 12.81
C ASN A 6 -8.28 -13.98 12.82
N THR A 7 -7.78 -12.94 12.16
CA THR A 7 -8.49 -11.65 12.06
C THR A 7 -9.80 -11.81 11.30
N ILE A 8 -9.78 -12.48 10.14
CA ILE A 8 -11.00 -12.80 9.38
C ILE A 8 -11.98 -13.60 10.26
N SER A 9 -11.50 -14.69 10.86
CA SER A 9 -12.36 -15.58 11.66
C SER A 9 -13.10 -14.84 12.77
N ARG A 10 -12.45 -13.86 13.39
CA ARG A 10 -13.04 -13.05 14.48
C ARG A 10 -13.98 -11.95 13.98
N LEU A 11 -13.66 -11.31 12.85
CA LEU A 11 -14.29 -10.04 12.43
C LEU A 11 -15.20 -10.15 11.21
N LYS A 12 -15.16 -11.24 10.44
CA LYS A 12 -15.94 -11.41 9.20
C LYS A 12 -17.44 -11.20 9.38
N LYS A 13 -18.00 -11.63 10.51
CA LYS A 13 -19.44 -11.47 10.79
C LYS A 13 -19.82 -10.01 11.04
N SER A 14 -18.99 -9.25 11.72
CA SER A 14 -19.26 -7.85 12.07
C SER A 14 -19.01 -6.86 10.93
N LYS A 15 -18.20 -7.27 9.93
CA LYS A 15 -17.80 -6.43 8.80
C LYS A 15 -17.39 -5.01 9.22
N PRO A 16 -16.35 -4.86 10.06
CA PRO A 16 -15.99 -3.57 10.67
C PRO A 16 -15.58 -2.50 9.67
N LEU A 17 -15.23 -2.88 8.43
CA LEU A 17 -14.85 -1.97 7.36
C LEU A 17 -16.01 -1.66 6.39
N LYS A 18 -17.24 -2.04 6.74
CA LYS A 18 -18.42 -1.76 5.90
C LYS A 18 -18.59 -0.24 5.71
N GLY A 19 -18.63 0.18 4.46
CA GLY A 19 -18.78 1.60 4.10
C GLY A 19 -17.47 2.38 4.04
N VAL A 20 -16.34 1.75 4.37
CA VAL A 20 -15.00 2.35 4.26
C VAL A 20 -14.40 2.01 2.89
N THR A 21 -13.81 3.01 2.24
CA THR A 21 -13.00 2.83 1.03
C THR A 21 -11.53 2.90 1.41
N LEU A 22 -10.77 1.87 1.05
CA LEU A 22 -9.33 1.77 1.29
C LEU A 22 -8.58 1.93 -0.04
N GLY A 23 -7.53 2.75 -0.02
CA GLY A 23 -6.60 2.91 -1.13
C GLY A 23 -5.25 2.30 -0.79
N PHE A 24 -4.76 1.42 -1.63
CA PHE A 24 -3.48 0.74 -1.46
C PHE A 24 -2.53 1.09 -2.60
N CYS A 25 -1.30 1.48 -2.24
CA CYS A 25 -0.16 1.60 -3.15
C CYS A 25 0.97 0.75 -2.56
N LEU A 26 0.93 -0.54 -2.86
CA LEU A 26 1.82 -1.56 -2.29
C LEU A 26 2.41 -2.44 -3.41
N HIS A 27 3.50 -3.15 -3.11
CA HIS A 27 4.00 -4.18 -4.02
C HIS A 27 2.95 -5.28 -4.19
N ILE A 28 2.47 -5.47 -5.43
CA ILE A 28 1.41 -6.46 -5.73
C ILE A 28 2.03 -7.84 -5.88
N THR A 29 2.10 -8.52 -4.75
CA THR A 29 2.62 -9.87 -4.58
C THR A 29 1.55 -10.79 -3.96
N LYS A 30 1.85 -12.07 -3.84
CA LYS A 30 0.95 -13.07 -3.21
C LYS A 30 0.58 -12.66 -1.78
N GLU A 31 1.55 -12.16 -1.01
CA GLU A 31 1.35 -11.75 0.38
C GLU A 31 0.43 -10.54 0.48
N THR A 32 0.67 -9.52 -0.35
CA THR A 32 -0.19 -8.33 -0.43
C THR A 32 -1.61 -8.69 -0.85
N SER A 33 -1.77 -9.64 -1.78
CA SER A 33 -3.10 -10.06 -2.22
C SER A 33 -3.96 -10.60 -1.09
N VAL A 34 -3.37 -11.35 -0.15
CA VAL A 34 -4.09 -11.85 1.02
C VAL A 34 -4.60 -10.69 1.88
N LEU A 35 -3.78 -9.67 2.11
CA LEU A 35 -4.19 -8.47 2.87
C LEU A 35 -5.38 -7.76 2.21
N LEU A 36 -5.34 -7.56 0.89
CA LEU A 36 -6.40 -6.87 0.15
C LEU A 36 -7.71 -7.66 0.15
N ILE A 37 -7.64 -8.99 0.01
CA ILE A 37 -8.80 -9.88 0.12
C ILE A 37 -9.40 -9.81 1.52
N VAL A 38 -8.57 -9.87 2.57
CA VAL A 38 -9.03 -9.73 3.96
C VAL A 38 -9.76 -8.41 4.16
N ALA A 39 -9.19 -7.30 3.71
CA ALA A 39 -9.83 -6.00 3.82
C ALA A 39 -11.21 -5.97 3.14
N LYS A 40 -11.33 -6.56 1.94
CA LYS A 40 -12.60 -6.70 1.23
C LYS A 40 -13.59 -7.58 1.98
N GLU A 41 -13.16 -8.75 2.49
CA GLU A 41 -14.03 -9.64 3.25
C GLU A 41 -14.55 -9.00 4.55
N LEU A 42 -13.76 -8.12 5.15
CA LEU A 42 -14.18 -7.31 6.30
C LEU A 42 -15.12 -6.16 5.93
N GLY A 43 -15.46 -6.02 4.66
CA GLY A 43 -16.51 -5.12 4.16
C GLY A 43 -16.01 -3.84 3.49
N ALA A 44 -14.70 -3.64 3.34
CA ALA A 44 -14.16 -2.47 2.67
C ALA A 44 -14.42 -2.50 1.15
N LYS A 45 -14.54 -1.30 0.56
CA LYS A 45 -14.28 -1.08 -0.85
C LYS A 45 -12.77 -0.92 -1.03
N VAL A 46 -12.16 -1.73 -1.88
CA VAL A 46 -10.70 -1.76 -2.06
C VAL A 46 -10.33 -1.31 -3.45
N ALA A 47 -9.42 -0.33 -3.54
CA ALA A 47 -8.75 0.04 -4.77
C ALA A 47 -7.23 -0.02 -4.54
N CYS A 48 -6.48 -0.55 -5.50
CA CYS A 48 -5.04 -0.72 -5.37
C CYS A 48 -4.27 -0.39 -6.64
N CYS A 49 -3.04 0.06 -6.45
CA CYS A 49 -2.01 0.16 -7.49
C CYS A 49 -0.69 -0.42 -6.96
N GLY A 50 0.26 -0.60 -7.85
CA GLY A 50 1.60 -1.07 -7.49
C GLY A 50 2.40 0.02 -6.75
N GLY A 51 3.17 -0.35 -5.74
CA GLY A 51 4.12 0.55 -5.07
C GLY A 51 5.42 0.75 -5.88
N ASN A 52 5.67 -0.12 -6.86
CA ASN A 52 6.79 0.00 -7.78
C ASN A 52 6.45 -0.67 -9.12
N PRO A 53 6.70 0.01 -10.27
CA PRO A 53 6.39 -0.54 -11.60
C PRO A 53 7.10 -1.86 -11.94
N LEU A 54 8.21 -2.17 -11.27
CA LEU A 54 9.03 -3.34 -11.58
C LEU A 54 8.67 -4.59 -10.76
N THR A 55 7.84 -4.44 -9.74
CA THR A 55 7.60 -5.52 -8.75
C THR A 55 6.21 -6.12 -8.81
N THR A 56 5.32 -5.58 -9.63
CA THR A 56 3.97 -6.12 -9.81
C THR A 56 4.04 -7.52 -10.42
N GLN A 57 3.34 -8.47 -9.80
CA GLN A 57 3.08 -9.79 -10.36
C GLN A 57 1.75 -9.74 -11.10
N ASP A 58 1.79 -9.83 -12.42
CA ASP A 58 0.61 -9.63 -13.30
C ASP A 58 -0.48 -10.67 -13.09
N ASP A 59 -0.12 -11.91 -12.78
CA ASP A 59 -1.05 -12.97 -12.42
C ASP A 59 -1.80 -12.65 -11.11
N ILE A 60 -1.12 -12.06 -10.15
CA ILE A 60 -1.74 -11.61 -8.89
C ILE A 60 -2.63 -10.38 -9.12
N ALA A 61 -2.20 -9.43 -9.95
CA ALA A 61 -3.03 -8.29 -10.32
C ALA A 61 -4.33 -8.73 -11.02
N ALA A 62 -4.23 -9.66 -11.97
CA ALA A 62 -5.38 -10.25 -12.65
C ALA A 62 -6.29 -11.01 -11.66
N PHE A 63 -5.71 -11.78 -10.74
CA PHE A 63 -6.47 -12.45 -9.69
C PHE A 63 -7.25 -11.44 -8.82
N LEU A 64 -6.62 -10.38 -8.33
CA LEU A 64 -7.29 -9.35 -7.53
C LEU A 64 -8.45 -8.70 -8.28
N ALA A 65 -8.25 -8.38 -9.56
CA ALA A 65 -9.30 -7.83 -10.41
C ALA A 65 -10.47 -8.83 -10.56
N SER A 66 -10.20 -10.12 -10.75
CA SER A 66 -11.23 -11.18 -10.81
C SER A 66 -12.03 -11.31 -9.50
N GLN A 67 -11.40 -10.98 -8.38
CA GLN A 67 -12.08 -10.93 -7.08
C GLN A 67 -12.89 -9.64 -6.88
N GLY A 68 -13.01 -8.75 -7.88
CA GLY A 68 -13.76 -7.50 -7.82
C GLY A 68 -13.08 -6.44 -6.94
N ILE A 69 -11.77 -6.45 -6.85
CA ILE A 69 -10.95 -5.37 -6.32
C ILE A 69 -10.59 -4.44 -7.48
N HIS A 70 -10.72 -3.13 -7.30
CA HIS A 70 -10.30 -2.15 -8.30
C HIS A 70 -8.78 -2.11 -8.39
N THR A 71 -8.22 -2.77 -9.39
CA THR A 71 -6.79 -3.01 -9.53
C THR A 71 -6.22 -2.24 -10.71
N TYR A 72 -5.24 -1.37 -10.45
CA TYR A 72 -4.60 -0.48 -11.42
C TYR A 72 -3.09 -0.70 -11.38
N CYS A 73 -2.61 -1.82 -11.88
CA CYS A 73 -1.17 -2.14 -11.90
C CYS A 73 -0.85 -3.25 -12.90
N TRP A 74 0.35 -3.18 -13.44
CA TRP A 74 0.99 -4.21 -14.25
C TRP A 74 2.50 -4.02 -14.20
N ALA A 75 3.27 -5.04 -14.54
CA ALA A 75 4.71 -4.98 -14.58
C ALA A 75 5.21 -4.09 -15.74
N GLY A 76 6.26 -3.32 -15.49
CA GLY A 76 6.88 -2.50 -16.54
C GLY A 76 6.14 -1.22 -16.91
N GLN A 77 5.30 -0.70 -16.02
CA GLN A 77 4.66 0.60 -16.20
C GLN A 77 5.70 1.71 -16.40
N SER A 78 5.44 2.59 -17.36
CA SER A 78 6.15 3.86 -17.46
C SER A 78 5.83 4.78 -16.27
N PRO A 79 6.66 5.79 -15.97
CA PRO A 79 6.37 6.76 -14.88
C PRO A 79 5.01 7.45 -15.04
N LYS A 80 4.54 7.70 -16.26
CA LYS A 80 3.23 8.31 -16.53
C LYS A 80 2.09 7.35 -16.22
N GLU A 81 2.22 6.08 -16.58
CA GLU A 81 1.23 5.04 -16.28
C GLU A 81 1.17 4.76 -14.78
N TYR A 82 2.31 4.70 -14.11
CA TYR A 82 2.39 4.57 -12.66
C TYR A 82 1.66 5.72 -11.95
N ASP A 83 1.94 6.96 -12.34
CA ASP A 83 1.24 8.14 -11.80
C ASP A 83 -0.26 8.09 -12.09
N TRP A 84 -0.68 7.67 -13.28
CA TRP A 84 -2.07 7.47 -13.63
C TRP A 84 -2.74 6.41 -12.73
N CYS A 85 -2.07 5.32 -12.43
CA CYS A 85 -2.61 4.27 -11.55
C CYS A 85 -2.87 4.78 -10.14
N ILE A 86 -1.94 5.56 -9.58
CA ILE A 86 -2.15 6.26 -8.29
C ILE A 86 -3.38 7.17 -8.35
N GLN A 87 -3.53 7.91 -9.45
CA GLN A 87 -4.71 8.78 -9.63
C GLN A 87 -6.01 7.97 -9.68
N GLN A 88 -6.02 6.80 -10.31
CA GLN A 88 -7.22 5.94 -10.33
C GLN A 88 -7.60 5.52 -8.92
N VAL A 89 -6.64 5.11 -8.09
CA VAL A 89 -6.92 4.75 -6.68
C VAL A 89 -7.51 5.96 -5.93
N LEU A 90 -6.90 7.14 -6.04
CA LEU A 90 -7.39 8.35 -5.37
C LEU A 90 -8.78 8.82 -5.88
N ASN A 91 -9.12 8.53 -7.14
CA ASN A 91 -10.44 8.83 -7.71
C ASN A 91 -11.58 8.01 -7.06
N HIS A 92 -11.28 6.86 -6.42
CA HIS A 92 -12.24 6.12 -5.60
C HIS A 92 -12.56 6.81 -4.27
N LYS A 93 -11.92 7.96 -3.97
CA LYS A 93 -12.10 8.75 -2.75
C LYS A 93 -11.84 7.91 -1.48
N PRO A 94 -10.67 7.29 -1.36
CA PRO A 94 -10.34 6.47 -0.20
C PRO A 94 -10.33 7.33 1.07
N GLN A 95 -10.76 6.71 2.16
CA GLN A 95 -10.80 7.30 3.50
C GLN A 95 -9.58 6.91 4.33
N ILE A 96 -8.94 5.80 3.98
CA ILE A 96 -7.67 5.35 4.58
C ILE A 96 -6.76 4.94 3.44
N LEU A 97 -5.49 5.34 3.54
CA LEU A 97 -4.44 4.98 2.59
C LEU A 97 -3.46 4.00 3.24
N THR A 98 -2.94 3.09 2.45
CA THR A 98 -1.81 2.23 2.83
C THR A 98 -0.78 2.33 1.71
N ASP A 99 0.39 2.82 2.02
CA ASP A 99 1.38 3.22 1.03
C ASP A 99 2.75 2.59 1.32
N ASP A 100 3.52 2.43 0.28
CA ASP A 100 4.90 1.94 0.32
C ASP A 100 5.77 2.87 -0.53
N GLY A 101 6.51 3.74 0.15
CA GLY A 101 7.31 4.82 -0.46
C GLY A 101 6.62 6.18 -0.47
N SER A 102 5.39 6.28 -0.01
CA SER A 102 4.62 7.52 0.15
C SER A 102 4.28 8.28 -1.14
N ASP A 103 4.29 7.64 -2.31
CA ASP A 103 3.96 8.33 -3.56
C ASP A 103 2.49 8.74 -3.60
N MET A 104 1.59 7.88 -3.20
CA MET A 104 0.16 8.17 -3.12
C MET A 104 -0.14 9.21 -2.02
N ASN A 105 0.49 9.06 -0.85
CA ASN A 105 0.35 10.01 0.25
C ASN A 105 0.83 11.41 -0.13
N VAL A 106 2.02 11.55 -0.72
CA VAL A 106 2.56 12.83 -1.18
C VAL A 106 1.65 13.45 -2.23
N LYS A 107 1.18 12.66 -3.20
CA LYS A 107 0.24 13.14 -4.21
C LYS A 107 -1.07 13.64 -3.57
N ALA A 108 -1.62 12.90 -2.60
CA ALA A 108 -2.83 13.33 -1.89
C ALA A 108 -2.63 14.64 -1.12
N HIS A 109 -1.43 14.90 -0.59
CA HIS A 109 -1.14 16.12 0.17
C HIS A 109 -0.91 17.37 -0.71
N PHE A 110 -0.26 17.22 -1.87
CA PHE A 110 0.22 18.36 -2.64
C PHE A 110 -0.57 18.65 -3.92
N ASP A 111 -1.24 17.65 -4.51
CA ASP A 111 -2.06 17.87 -5.68
C ASP A 111 -3.42 18.45 -5.27
N LYS A 112 -3.69 19.69 -5.72
CA LYS A 112 -4.91 20.45 -5.42
C LYS A 112 -6.19 19.69 -5.77
N LYS A 113 -6.14 18.80 -6.77
CA LYS A 113 -7.26 17.93 -7.17
C LYS A 113 -7.80 17.09 -6.01
N TYR A 114 -6.92 16.70 -5.08
CA TYR A 114 -7.27 15.83 -3.96
C TYR A 114 -7.47 16.54 -2.62
N ASN A 115 -7.49 17.88 -2.62
CA ASN A 115 -7.70 18.68 -1.40
C ASN A 115 -9.05 18.42 -0.73
N SER A 116 -10.07 18.04 -1.50
CA SER A 116 -11.41 17.74 -1.00
C SER A 116 -11.58 16.33 -0.46
N LEU A 117 -10.57 15.45 -0.58
CA LEU A 117 -10.64 14.10 -0.06
C LEU A 117 -10.68 14.13 1.48
N LYS A 118 -11.64 13.38 2.03
CA LYS A 118 -11.77 13.17 3.48
C LYS A 118 -10.98 11.92 3.90
N ILE A 119 -9.66 12.04 3.92
CA ILE A 119 -8.77 10.97 4.38
C ILE A 119 -8.66 11.08 5.90
N PHE A 120 -8.98 10.00 6.61
CA PHE A 120 -8.90 9.94 8.08
C PHE A 120 -7.50 9.62 8.58
N GLY A 121 -6.71 8.94 7.77
CA GLY A 121 -5.34 8.57 8.11
C GLY A 121 -4.72 7.66 7.05
N ALA A 122 -3.45 7.41 7.23
CA ALA A 122 -2.70 6.50 6.37
C ALA A 122 -1.73 5.63 7.17
N THR A 123 -1.21 4.58 6.51
CA THR A 123 -0.06 3.81 6.98
C THR A 123 1.05 3.89 5.95
N GLU A 124 2.30 3.85 6.42
CA GLU A 124 3.49 3.85 5.56
C GLU A 124 4.41 2.68 5.93
N GLU A 125 4.79 1.91 4.92
CA GLU A 125 5.50 0.64 5.07
C GLU A 125 7.02 0.79 5.10
N THR A 126 7.59 1.80 4.41
CA THR A 126 9.02 1.89 4.15
C THR A 126 9.73 3.01 4.88
N THR A 127 11.04 2.82 5.13
CA THR A 127 11.90 3.87 5.70
C THR A 127 11.93 5.12 4.82
N ALA A 128 12.06 4.96 3.51
CA ALA A 128 12.06 6.08 2.56
C ALA A 128 10.75 6.87 2.61
N GLY A 129 9.61 6.17 2.61
CA GLY A 129 8.30 6.77 2.69
C GLY A 129 8.06 7.49 4.01
N VAL A 130 8.44 6.88 5.15
CA VAL A 130 8.36 7.54 6.47
C VAL A 130 9.18 8.83 6.51
N ASN A 131 10.39 8.84 5.94
CA ASN A 131 11.21 10.04 5.86
C ASN A 131 10.57 11.15 5.01
N ARG A 132 9.90 10.77 3.91
CA ARG A 132 9.13 11.72 3.09
C ARG A 132 7.96 12.33 3.86
N ILE A 133 7.19 11.51 4.59
CA ILE A 133 6.07 11.99 5.41
C ILE A 133 6.56 12.89 6.55
N ARG A 134 7.65 12.54 7.22
CA ARG A 134 8.27 13.42 8.23
C ARG A 134 8.72 14.76 7.65
N ALA A 135 9.17 14.79 6.39
CA ALA A 135 9.48 16.05 5.71
C ALA A 135 8.22 16.88 5.40
N VAL A 136 7.09 16.26 5.07
CA VAL A 136 5.78 16.92 4.91
C VAL A 136 5.31 17.51 6.25
N GLU A 137 5.44 16.74 7.34
CA GLU A 137 5.10 17.17 8.69
C GLU A 137 5.93 18.39 9.13
N LYS A 138 7.25 18.35 8.96
CA LYS A 138 8.14 19.48 9.27
C LYS A 138 7.80 20.76 8.50
N GLN A 139 7.19 20.64 7.32
CA GLN A 139 6.70 21.79 6.55
C GLN A 139 5.33 22.29 7.03
N GLY A 140 4.74 21.69 8.04
CA GLY A 140 3.38 22.00 8.52
C GLY A 140 2.28 21.68 7.51
N LYS A 141 2.54 20.75 6.57
CA LYS A 141 1.62 20.41 5.48
C LYS A 141 0.93 19.06 5.65
N LEU A 142 1.20 18.35 6.75
CA LEU A 142 0.56 17.07 7.04
C LEU A 142 -0.94 17.29 7.33
N ARG A 143 -1.82 16.74 6.51
CA ARG A 143 -3.26 16.97 6.55
C ARG A 143 -4.02 15.93 7.37
N TYR A 144 -3.45 14.75 7.58
CA TYR A 144 -4.01 13.64 8.31
C TYR A 144 -2.88 12.80 8.94
N PRO A 145 -3.16 12.05 10.03
CA PRO A 145 -2.15 11.23 10.67
C PRO A 145 -1.68 10.11 9.76
N VAL A 146 -0.37 9.83 9.81
CA VAL A 146 0.25 8.70 9.12
C VAL A 146 0.96 7.81 10.14
N ILE A 147 0.57 6.54 10.20
CA ILE A 147 1.17 5.57 11.10
C ILE A 147 2.37 4.92 10.40
N SER A 148 3.55 5.03 11.00
CA SER A 148 4.74 4.32 10.51
C SER A 148 4.67 2.84 10.88
N VAL A 149 4.21 2.00 9.96
CA VAL A 149 4.28 0.55 10.09
C VAL A 149 5.75 0.09 10.03
N ASN A 150 6.57 0.80 9.25
CA ASN A 150 8.01 0.52 9.15
C ASN A 150 8.73 0.50 10.50
N ASP A 151 8.31 1.33 11.46
CA ASP A 151 8.97 1.49 12.75
C ASP A 151 8.41 0.52 13.83
N ALA A 152 7.41 -0.30 13.50
CA ALA A 152 6.94 -1.36 14.38
C ALA A 152 8.04 -2.41 14.61
N TYR A 153 8.29 -2.80 15.85
CA TYR A 153 9.32 -3.80 16.16
C TYR A 153 9.17 -5.10 15.37
N THR A 154 7.95 -5.57 15.20
CA THR A 154 7.63 -6.79 14.42
C THR A 154 7.87 -6.63 12.92
N LYS A 155 7.96 -5.42 12.40
CA LYS A 155 8.33 -5.12 11.01
C LYS A 155 9.82 -4.81 10.91
N HIS A 156 10.30 -3.81 11.60
CA HIS A 156 11.66 -3.28 11.46
C HIS A 156 12.75 -4.29 11.85
N MET A 157 12.55 -5.03 12.95
CA MET A 157 13.52 -5.99 13.44
C MET A 157 13.58 -7.29 12.62
N PHE A 158 12.58 -7.55 11.78
CA PHE A 158 12.52 -8.76 10.95
C PHE A 158 12.68 -8.42 9.47
N ASP A 159 11.78 -7.64 8.89
CA ASP A 159 11.80 -7.34 7.45
C ASP A 159 13.03 -6.51 7.08
N ASN A 160 13.23 -5.35 7.71
CA ASN A 160 14.35 -4.47 7.34
C ASN A 160 15.72 -5.10 7.68
N LYS A 161 15.80 -5.90 8.73
CA LYS A 161 17.06 -6.51 9.18
C LYS A 161 17.38 -7.79 8.41
N TYR A 162 16.44 -8.73 8.37
CA TYR A 162 16.68 -10.05 7.78
C TYR A 162 16.18 -10.13 6.34
N GLY A 163 14.96 -9.70 6.05
CA GLY A 163 14.39 -9.76 4.71
C GLY A 163 15.18 -8.89 3.72
N THR A 164 15.30 -7.59 3.99
CA THR A 164 16.04 -6.65 3.13
C THR A 164 17.51 -6.97 3.09
N GLY A 165 18.13 -7.31 4.24
CA GLY A 165 19.54 -7.68 4.31
C GLY A 165 19.86 -8.90 3.45
N GLN A 166 19.09 -9.97 3.57
CA GLN A 166 19.25 -11.19 2.78
C GLN A 166 19.06 -10.89 1.29
N SER A 167 17.96 -10.23 0.89
CA SER A 167 17.68 -9.91 -0.51
C SER A 167 18.76 -9.04 -1.14
N THR A 168 19.39 -8.15 -0.35
CA THR A 168 20.52 -7.33 -0.83
C THR A 168 21.73 -8.21 -1.13
N ILE A 169 22.08 -9.14 -0.25
CA ILE A 169 23.20 -10.06 -0.46
C ILE A 169 22.91 -11.00 -1.62
N ASP A 170 21.68 -11.52 -1.73
CA ASP A 170 21.27 -12.37 -2.85
C ASP A 170 21.41 -11.63 -4.18
N GLY A 171 20.94 -10.37 -4.25
CA GLY A 171 21.11 -9.53 -5.44
C GLY A 171 22.58 -9.27 -5.80
N LEU A 172 23.43 -8.97 -4.81
CA LEU A 172 24.86 -8.78 -5.01
C LEU A 172 25.55 -10.07 -5.49
N SER A 173 25.16 -11.23 -5.01
CA SER A 173 25.71 -12.52 -5.43
C SER A 173 25.43 -12.83 -6.90
N LEU A 174 24.28 -12.39 -7.42
CA LEU A 174 23.86 -12.65 -8.81
C LEU A 174 24.59 -11.77 -9.84
N ILE A 175 25.13 -10.62 -9.46
CA ILE A 175 25.87 -9.75 -10.41
C ILE A 175 27.29 -10.26 -10.70
N HIS A 176 27.76 -11.26 -9.99
CA HIS A 176 29.09 -11.87 -10.16
C HIS A 176 29.05 -13.26 -10.82
N ILE A 177 27.89 -13.69 -11.29
CA ILE A 177 27.72 -14.97 -12.02
C ILE A 177 27.72 -14.68 -13.56
#